data_d6164de9c5da104d50c1eaff48e46287
#
_entry.id   d6164de9c5da104d50c1eaff48e46287
#
_cell.length_a   1.000
_cell.length_b   1.000
_cell.length_c   1.000
_cell.angle_alpha   90.00
_cell.angle_beta   90.00
_cell.angle_gamma   90.00
#
_symmetry.space_group_name_H-M   'P 1'
#
loop_
_entity.id
_entity.type
_entity.pdbx_description
1 polymer ?
#
loop_
_entity_poly.entity_id
_entity_poly.type
_entity_poly.pdbx_seq_one_letter_code
_entity_poly.pdbx_strand_id
1 'polypeptide(L)'
;MNIKEEVFLNRHGLKISALVHVPQGKTKGCAFIQHGLMGSQDQPQIQTVAQTLAEAGYIAVSFDSTHSFGVSDGELELCTATTHYNDLEDIIEWGKSQPWYCEPFILSGHSMGGISVLHYLTENPEKVKAVATLATSVGGKLTAQNWPIATGDDMEAWKERGYLEQHCPMRGKSGKISWKLIEDSQNFEILHKTDLIKVPVFLIVGTKDKMMPLSDQKLLADKIPEFVNLYVVEGAGHFFYKKEHLALLHKYLSNWLNKI
;
A
#
# COMPACT_ATOMS: atom_id res chain seq x y z
N MET A 1 0.77 23.53 1.14
CA MET A 1 0.03 22.30 1.44
C MET A 1 -0.47 22.38 2.87
N ASN A 2 -1.71 22.03 3.13
CA ASN A 2 -2.29 21.94 4.47
C ASN A 2 -2.57 20.46 4.76
N ILE A 3 -2.28 20.01 5.98
CA ILE A 3 -2.55 18.62 6.40
C ILE A 3 -3.58 18.69 7.52
N LYS A 4 -4.64 17.90 7.40
CA LYS A 4 -5.68 17.76 8.43
C LYS A 4 -5.64 16.33 8.96
N GLU A 5 -5.72 16.20 10.26
CA GLU A 5 -5.90 14.91 10.92
C GLU A 5 -7.40 14.63 11.05
N GLU A 6 -7.79 13.42 10.66
CA GLU A 6 -9.17 12.94 10.70
C GLU A 6 -9.22 11.59 11.41
N VAL A 7 -10.31 11.30 12.07
CA VAL A 7 -10.56 10.00 12.72
C VAL A 7 -11.99 9.59 12.43
N PHE A 8 -12.17 8.35 12.01
CA PHE A 8 -13.49 7.77 11.79
C PHE A 8 -13.54 6.32 12.30
N LEU A 9 -14.73 5.73 12.34
CA LEU A 9 -14.91 4.34 12.72
C LEU A 9 -15.07 3.47 11.48
N ASN A 10 -14.35 2.36 11.43
CA ASN A 10 -14.52 1.35 10.39
C ASN A 10 -15.79 0.51 10.64
N ARG A 11 -16.10 -0.42 9.74
CA ARG A 11 -17.27 -1.33 9.80
C ARG A 11 -17.37 -2.15 11.08
N HIS A 12 -16.27 -2.28 11.83
CA HIS A 12 -16.21 -3.00 13.10
C HIS A 12 -16.20 -2.08 14.33
N GLY A 13 -16.36 -0.76 14.13
CA GLY A 13 -16.33 0.22 15.21
C GLY A 13 -14.93 0.55 15.75
N LEU A 14 -13.88 0.14 15.04
CA LEU A 14 -12.48 0.48 15.36
C LEU A 14 -12.13 1.84 14.75
N LYS A 15 -11.36 2.64 15.48
CA LYS A 15 -10.89 3.95 14.99
C LYS A 15 -9.81 3.77 13.92
N ILE A 16 -9.99 4.46 12.81
CA ILE A 16 -8.97 4.66 11.77
C ILE A 16 -8.53 6.13 11.81
N SER A 17 -7.23 6.35 11.90
CA SER A 17 -6.60 7.66 11.80
C SER A 17 -6.15 7.92 10.37
N ALA A 18 -6.44 9.11 9.86
CA ALA A 18 -6.09 9.53 8.51
C ALA A 18 -5.47 10.93 8.48
N LEU A 19 -4.56 11.14 7.53
CA LEU A 19 -3.98 12.44 7.19
C LEU A 19 -4.49 12.86 5.81
N VAL A 20 -5.22 13.96 5.76
CA VAL A 20 -5.74 14.55 4.53
C VAL A 20 -4.81 15.69 4.09
N HIS A 21 -4.04 15.44 3.03
CA HIS A 21 -3.13 16.41 2.42
C HIS A 21 -3.90 17.22 1.38
N VAL A 22 -4.13 18.48 1.67
CA VAL A 22 -4.88 19.39 0.80
C VAL A 22 -3.92 20.18 -0.09
N PRO A 23 -4.03 20.07 -1.43
CA PRO A 23 -3.18 20.82 -2.36
C PRO A 23 -3.39 22.33 -2.27
N GLN A 24 -2.42 23.09 -2.77
CA GLN A 24 -2.62 24.53 -2.98
C GLN A 24 -3.33 24.75 -4.32
N GLY A 25 -4.40 25.52 -4.32
CA GLY A 25 -5.15 25.87 -5.53
C GLY A 25 -6.27 24.89 -5.88
N LYS A 26 -6.60 24.80 -7.18
CA LYS A 26 -7.72 23.98 -7.67
C LYS A 26 -7.37 22.49 -7.59
N THR A 27 -8.26 21.70 -7.03
CA THR A 27 -8.12 20.23 -6.96
C THR A 27 -8.43 19.57 -8.28
N LYS A 28 -7.67 18.52 -8.62
CA LYS A 28 -7.86 17.66 -9.82
C LYS A 28 -8.63 16.38 -9.51
N GLY A 29 -8.74 16.03 -8.24
CA GLY A 29 -9.34 14.79 -7.80
C GLY A 29 -8.88 14.39 -6.39
N CYS A 30 -9.12 13.17 -6.00
CA CYS A 30 -8.65 12.63 -4.74
C CYS A 30 -7.85 11.32 -4.92
N ALA A 31 -7.08 10.96 -3.89
CA ALA A 31 -6.27 9.75 -3.84
C ALA A 31 -6.28 9.16 -2.44
N PHE A 32 -6.26 7.82 -2.34
CA PHE A 32 -6.13 7.07 -1.08
C PHE A 32 -4.83 6.27 -1.07
N ILE A 33 -4.10 6.30 0.05
CA ILE A 33 -2.75 5.76 0.17
C ILE A 33 -2.68 4.83 1.36
N GLN A 34 -2.36 3.56 1.12
CA GLN A 34 -2.29 2.53 2.14
C GLN A 34 -0.85 2.03 2.34
N HIS A 35 -0.41 1.96 3.59
CA HIS A 35 0.88 1.39 3.98
C HIS A 35 0.88 -0.16 3.91
N GLY A 36 2.01 -0.80 4.16
CA GLY A 36 2.14 -2.25 4.24
C GLY A 36 1.94 -2.82 5.64
N LEU A 37 2.14 -4.14 5.77
CA LEU A 37 2.10 -4.85 7.05
C LEU A 37 3.01 -4.17 8.09
N MET A 38 2.55 -4.03 9.32
CA MET A 38 3.24 -3.33 10.43
C MET A 38 3.58 -1.87 10.14
N GLY A 39 3.04 -1.30 9.09
CA GLY A 39 3.32 0.06 8.65
C GLY A 39 2.52 1.12 9.39
N SER A 40 2.59 2.33 8.85
CA SER A 40 1.82 3.48 9.31
C SER A 40 1.80 4.58 8.26
N GLN A 41 0.82 5.47 8.36
CA GLN A 41 0.63 6.60 7.46
C GLN A 41 1.81 7.60 7.45
N ASP A 42 2.58 7.68 8.52
CA ASP A 42 3.71 8.61 8.68
C ASP A 42 5.06 8.03 8.22
N GLN A 43 5.08 6.80 7.66
CA GLN A 43 6.32 6.27 7.08
C GLN A 43 6.82 7.16 5.93
N PRO A 44 8.15 7.39 5.81
CA PRO A 44 8.72 8.33 4.84
C PRO A 44 8.28 8.10 3.40
N GLN A 45 8.19 6.85 2.94
CA GLN A 45 7.72 6.54 1.57
C GLN A 45 6.23 6.86 1.37
N ILE A 46 5.40 6.62 2.39
CA ILE A 46 3.95 6.94 2.35
C ILE A 46 3.77 8.45 2.30
N GLN A 47 4.48 9.19 3.16
CA GLN A 47 4.44 10.65 3.16
C GLN A 47 4.99 11.26 1.86
N THR A 48 6.04 10.67 1.26
CA THR A 48 6.55 11.09 -0.04
C THR A 48 5.48 10.95 -1.12
N VAL A 49 4.73 9.84 -1.14
CA VAL A 49 3.62 9.64 -2.09
C VAL A 49 2.51 10.66 -1.85
N ALA A 50 2.08 10.83 -0.59
CA ALA A 50 1.01 11.78 -0.24
C ALA A 50 1.37 13.22 -0.64
N GLN A 51 2.59 13.64 -0.34
CA GLN A 51 3.11 14.95 -0.74
C GLN A 51 3.14 15.10 -2.26
N THR A 52 3.66 14.10 -2.99
CA THR A 52 3.76 14.13 -4.46
C THR A 52 2.39 14.26 -5.12
N LEU A 53 1.40 13.50 -4.63
CA LEU A 53 0.02 13.58 -5.11
C LEU A 53 -0.60 14.95 -4.82
N ALA A 54 -0.36 15.50 -3.61
CA ALA A 54 -0.86 16.83 -3.26
C ALA A 54 -0.20 17.94 -4.10
N GLU A 55 1.10 17.86 -4.36
CA GLU A 55 1.81 18.77 -5.26
C GLU A 55 1.29 18.68 -6.71
N ALA A 56 0.86 17.49 -7.15
CA ALA A 56 0.23 17.27 -8.44
C ALA A 56 -1.24 17.77 -8.50
N GLY A 57 -1.81 18.24 -7.38
CA GLY A 57 -3.15 18.81 -7.30
C GLY A 57 -4.24 17.85 -6.83
N TYR A 58 -3.90 16.69 -6.28
CA TYR A 58 -4.88 15.75 -5.71
C TYR A 58 -5.01 15.94 -4.20
N ILE A 59 -6.21 15.81 -3.66
CA ILE A 59 -6.39 15.60 -2.22
C ILE A 59 -5.92 14.19 -1.92
N ALA A 60 -4.84 14.06 -1.16
CA ALA A 60 -4.22 12.77 -0.88
C ALA A 60 -4.49 12.36 0.57
N VAL A 61 -5.11 11.20 0.75
CA VAL A 61 -5.50 10.67 2.06
C VAL A 61 -4.64 9.45 2.36
N SER A 62 -3.70 9.59 3.29
CA SER A 62 -2.99 8.47 3.88
C SER A 62 -3.63 8.10 5.22
N PHE A 63 -3.64 6.81 5.57
CA PHE A 63 -4.29 6.35 6.79
C PHE A 63 -3.51 5.21 7.43
N ASP A 64 -3.68 5.05 8.73
CA ASP A 64 -3.24 3.88 9.46
C ASP A 64 -4.31 2.80 9.37
N SER A 65 -4.01 1.68 8.73
CA SER A 65 -4.88 0.50 8.82
C SER A 65 -4.99 0.03 10.27
N THR A 66 -6.14 -0.53 10.66
CA THR A 66 -6.28 -1.20 11.94
C THR A 66 -5.29 -2.36 12.07
N HIS A 67 -5.04 -2.80 13.28
CA HIS A 67 -4.12 -3.92 13.52
C HIS A 67 -2.69 -3.69 12.99
N SER A 68 -2.23 -2.42 13.01
CA SER A 68 -0.89 -2.01 12.57
C SER A 68 -0.10 -1.34 13.70
N PHE A 69 1.11 -0.86 13.41
CA PHE A 69 1.89 -0.10 14.39
C PHE A 69 1.62 1.41 14.36
N GLY A 70 0.61 1.85 13.61
CA GLY A 70 0.15 3.22 13.61
C GLY A 70 -0.57 3.63 14.89
N VAL A 71 -1.47 4.60 14.78
CA VAL A 71 -2.30 5.10 15.90
C VAL A 71 -3.78 4.70 15.79
N SER A 72 -4.15 3.97 14.73
CA SER A 72 -5.45 3.31 14.62
C SER A 72 -5.59 2.17 15.63
N ASP A 73 -6.83 1.81 15.94
CA ASP A 73 -7.15 0.75 16.90
C ASP A 73 -6.74 -0.64 16.39
N GLY A 74 -6.68 -1.59 17.32
CA GLY A 74 -6.49 -3.02 17.04
C GLY A 74 -5.09 -3.53 17.41
N GLU A 75 -4.94 -4.85 17.33
CA GLU A 75 -3.72 -5.57 17.68
C GLU A 75 -3.15 -6.26 16.44
N LEU A 76 -1.83 -6.24 16.28
CA LEU A 76 -1.14 -6.80 15.11
C LEU A 76 -1.48 -8.28 14.85
N GLU A 77 -1.77 -9.05 15.90
CA GLU A 77 -2.14 -10.46 15.80
C GLU A 77 -3.45 -10.69 15.01
N LEU A 78 -4.30 -9.68 14.93
CA LEU A 78 -5.56 -9.71 14.17
C LEU A 78 -5.41 -9.19 12.73
N CYS A 79 -4.22 -8.74 12.35
CA CYS A 79 -3.95 -8.29 10.99
C CYS A 79 -3.95 -9.46 10.01
N THR A 80 -4.79 -9.37 8.98
CA THR A 80 -4.81 -10.27 7.81
C THR A 80 -4.85 -9.43 6.54
N ALA A 81 -4.67 -10.04 5.37
CA ALA A 81 -4.83 -9.35 4.10
C ALA A 81 -6.27 -8.82 3.94
N THR A 82 -7.26 -9.61 4.37
CA THR A 82 -8.68 -9.23 4.35
C THR A 82 -8.97 -8.05 5.28
N THR A 83 -8.51 -8.05 6.55
CA THR A 83 -8.74 -6.91 7.44
C THR A 83 -8.08 -5.63 6.91
N HIS A 84 -6.90 -5.76 6.34
CA HIS A 84 -6.18 -4.64 5.73
C HIS A 84 -6.92 -4.10 4.48
N TYR A 85 -7.45 -4.97 3.64
CA TYR A 85 -8.28 -4.60 2.49
C TYR A 85 -9.61 -3.95 2.92
N ASN A 86 -10.27 -4.47 3.94
CA ASN A 86 -11.49 -3.90 4.48
C ASN A 86 -11.29 -2.44 4.95
N ASP A 87 -10.15 -2.13 5.57
CA ASP A 87 -9.83 -0.77 5.97
C ASP A 87 -9.67 0.18 4.77
N LEU A 88 -9.17 -0.33 3.60
CA LEU A 88 -9.15 0.45 2.37
C LEU A 88 -10.56 0.75 1.87
N GLU A 89 -11.46 -0.22 1.90
CA GLU A 89 -12.87 0.01 1.54
C GLU A 89 -13.52 1.01 2.49
N ASP A 90 -13.26 0.89 3.80
CA ASP A 90 -13.84 1.76 4.82
C ASP A 90 -13.38 3.21 4.72
N ILE A 91 -12.08 3.47 4.41
CA ILE A 91 -11.60 4.84 4.17
C ILE A 91 -12.21 5.43 2.90
N ILE A 92 -12.39 4.64 1.85
CA ILE A 92 -13.05 5.09 0.61
C ILE A 92 -14.51 5.42 0.88
N GLU A 93 -15.22 4.57 1.64
CA GLU A 93 -16.62 4.81 2.02
C GLU A 93 -16.77 6.05 2.90
N TRP A 94 -15.90 6.22 3.90
CA TRP A 94 -15.82 7.46 4.69
C TRP A 94 -15.56 8.67 3.77
N GLY A 95 -14.67 8.52 2.80
CA GLY A 95 -14.34 9.55 1.81
C GLY A 95 -15.57 10.09 1.09
N LYS A 96 -16.56 9.23 0.76
CA LYS A 96 -17.79 9.64 0.07
C LYS A 96 -18.60 10.68 0.85
N SER A 97 -18.47 10.71 2.17
CA SER A 97 -19.10 11.73 3.01
C SER A 97 -18.39 13.09 2.98
N GLN A 98 -17.20 13.17 2.38
CA GLN A 98 -16.37 14.35 2.39
C GLN A 98 -16.62 15.25 1.16
N PRO A 99 -16.58 16.58 1.31
CA PRO A 99 -16.89 17.52 0.21
C PRO A 99 -15.87 17.48 -0.93
N TRP A 100 -14.72 16.85 -0.74
CA TRP A 100 -13.66 16.72 -1.72
C TRP A 100 -13.67 15.38 -2.48
N TYR A 101 -14.53 14.46 -2.10
CA TYR A 101 -14.60 13.15 -2.76
C TYR A 101 -15.02 13.27 -4.21
N CYS A 102 -14.39 12.49 -5.06
CA CYS A 102 -14.77 12.36 -6.46
C CYS A 102 -14.30 11.02 -7.04
N GLU A 103 -15.05 10.50 -7.98
CA GLU A 103 -14.69 9.32 -8.79
C GLU A 103 -14.49 9.77 -10.26
N PRO A 104 -13.56 9.12 -10.99
CA PRO A 104 -12.61 8.13 -10.53
C PRO A 104 -11.43 8.76 -9.76
N PHE A 105 -10.93 8.03 -8.74
CA PHE A 105 -9.83 8.47 -7.88
C PHE A 105 -8.53 7.69 -8.15
N ILE A 106 -7.42 8.16 -7.57
CA ILE A 106 -6.13 7.45 -7.60
C ILE A 106 -6.00 6.60 -6.34
N LEU A 107 -5.49 5.36 -6.49
CA LEU A 107 -5.07 4.52 -5.37
C LEU A 107 -3.56 4.41 -5.32
N SER A 108 -3.01 4.37 -4.12
CA SER A 108 -1.60 4.06 -3.92
C SER A 108 -1.42 3.10 -2.75
N GLY A 109 -0.44 2.22 -2.86
CA GLY A 109 -0.16 1.26 -1.80
C GLY A 109 1.28 0.77 -1.78
N HIS A 110 1.78 0.51 -0.57
CA HIS A 110 3.08 -0.08 -0.34
C HIS A 110 2.94 -1.53 0.12
N SER A 111 3.69 -2.46 -0.48
CA SER A 111 3.76 -3.86 -0.03
C SER A 111 2.37 -4.53 0.02
N MET A 112 1.88 -4.92 1.19
CA MET A 112 0.52 -5.45 1.39
C MET A 112 -0.56 -4.43 1.03
N GLY A 113 -0.35 -3.12 1.26
CA GLY A 113 -1.24 -2.07 0.76
C GLY A 113 -1.27 -2.00 -0.77
N GLY A 114 -0.18 -2.36 -1.42
CA GLY A 114 -0.11 -2.42 -2.88
C GLY A 114 -1.01 -3.50 -3.47
N ILE A 115 -1.05 -4.71 -2.89
CA ILE A 115 -1.97 -5.75 -3.36
C ILE A 115 -3.42 -5.40 -3.03
N SER A 116 -3.69 -4.74 -1.89
CA SER A 116 -5.03 -4.27 -1.54
C SER A 116 -5.59 -3.30 -2.59
N VAL A 117 -4.80 -2.29 -3.00
CA VAL A 117 -5.26 -1.32 -4.01
C VAL A 117 -5.40 -1.93 -5.41
N LEU A 118 -4.56 -2.89 -5.78
CA LEU A 118 -4.70 -3.63 -7.03
C LEU A 118 -5.94 -4.55 -7.00
N HIS A 119 -6.21 -5.18 -5.86
CA HIS A 119 -7.42 -6.00 -5.67
C HIS A 119 -8.67 -5.14 -5.79
N TYR A 120 -8.70 -3.97 -5.12
CA TYR A 120 -9.80 -3.02 -5.22
C TYR A 120 -10.05 -2.59 -6.68
N LEU A 121 -8.99 -2.29 -7.43
CA LEU A 121 -9.09 -1.96 -8.85
C LEU A 121 -9.77 -3.09 -9.65
N THR A 122 -9.42 -4.36 -9.39
CA THR A 122 -10.03 -5.48 -10.13
C THR A 122 -11.52 -5.68 -9.83
N GLU A 123 -11.98 -5.22 -8.67
CA GLU A 123 -13.38 -5.32 -8.26
C GLU A 123 -14.20 -4.07 -8.59
N ASN A 124 -13.55 -2.90 -8.72
CA ASN A 124 -14.18 -1.61 -8.96
C ASN A 124 -13.44 -0.80 -10.05
N PRO A 125 -13.26 -1.35 -11.25
CA PRO A 125 -12.41 -0.72 -12.27
C PRO A 125 -12.90 0.67 -12.72
N GLU A 126 -14.22 0.92 -12.67
CA GLU A 126 -14.82 2.19 -13.04
C GLU A 126 -14.55 3.33 -12.05
N LYS A 127 -14.23 3.00 -10.80
CA LYS A 127 -13.97 4.00 -9.74
C LYS A 127 -12.52 4.43 -9.65
N VAL A 128 -11.62 3.73 -10.33
CA VAL A 128 -10.17 3.96 -10.19
C VAL A 128 -9.62 4.57 -11.47
N LYS A 129 -9.03 5.76 -11.35
CA LYS A 129 -8.37 6.47 -12.45
C LYS A 129 -7.01 5.88 -12.79
N ALA A 130 -6.24 5.56 -11.75
CA ALA A 130 -4.87 5.05 -11.86
C ALA A 130 -4.41 4.45 -10.52
N VAL A 131 -3.41 3.58 -10.56
CA VAL A 131 -2.83 2.98 -9.35
C VAL A 131 -1.33 3.21 -9.29
N ALA A 132 -0.81 3.62 -8.13
CA ALA A 132 0.63 3.78 -7.89
C ALA A 132 1.06 2.86 -6.74
N THR A 133 1.88 1.85 -7.04
CA THR A 133 2.34 0.89 -6.03
C THR A 133 3.85 0.91 -5.83
N LEU A 134 4.25 0.70 -4.58
CA LEU A 134 5.63 0.67 -4.14
C LEU A 134 5.93 -0.72 -3.57
N ALA A 135 6.94 -1.41 -4.12
CA ALA A 135 7.36 -2.72 -3.63
C ALA A 135 6.15 -3.63 -3.35
N THR A 136 5.24 -3.74 -4.32
CA THR A 136 3.92 -4.34 -4.10
C THR A 136 3.97 -5.85 -4.07
N SER A 137 3.16 -6.47 -3.22
CA SER A 137 2.79 -7.87 -3.42
C SER A 137 1.93 -8.00 -4.68
N VAL A 138 2.22 -8.98 -5.51
CA VAL A 138 1.43 -9.33 -6.70
C VAL A 138 0.66 -10.64 -6.53
N GLY A 139 0.89 -11.31 -5.40
CA GLY A 139 0.20 -12.54 -5.01
C GLY A 139 0.66 -13.03 -3.64
N GLY A 140 -0.29 -13.47 -2.81
CA GLY A 140 -0.01 -13.94 -1.46
C GLY A 140 0.87 -15.18 -1.42
N LYS A 141 0.75 -16.07 -2.40
CA LYS A 141 1.62 -17.26 -2.52
C LYS A 141 3.07 -16.89 -2.76
N LEU A 142 3.34 -15.95 -3.67
CA LEU A 142 4.69 -15.45 -3.94
C LEU A 142 5.27 -14.75 -2.70
N THR A 143 4.46 -13.94 -2.03
CA THR A 143 4.87 -13.29 -0.79
C THR A 143 5.26 -14.29 0.29
N ALA A 144 4.46 -15.35 0.48
CA ALA A 144 4.77 -16.42 1.44
C ALA A 144 6.06 -17.17 1.09
N GLN A 145 6.34 -17.39 -0.19
CA GLN A 145 7.60 -18.02 -0.66
C GLN A 145 8.82 -17.11 -0.44
N ASN A 146 8.66 -15.80 -0.60
CA ASN A 146 9.73 -14.82 -0.42
C ASN A 146 10.01 -14.53 1.06
N TRP A 147 9.03 -14.73 1.94
CA TRP A 147 9.14 -14.39 3.36
C TRP A 147 10.39 -14.96 4.03
N PRO A 148 10.63 -16.29 4.03
CA PRO A 148 11.83 -16.85 4.67
C PRO A 148 13.14 -16.38 4.00
N ILE A 149 13.13 -16.07 2.70
CA ILE A 149 14.30 -15.55 1.97
C ILE A 149 14.65 -14.12 2.43
N ALA A 150 13.62 -13.33 2.70
CA ALA A 150 13.77 -11.93 3.08
C ALA A 150 14.09 -11.75 4.56
N THR A 151 13.48 -12.55 5.44
CA THR A 151 13.53 -12.39 6.90
C THR A 151 14.41 -13.42 7.59
N GLY A 152 14.56 -14.61 7.02
CA GLY A 152 15.18 -15.76 7.67
C GLY A 152 14.26 -16.50 8.65
N ASP A 153 12.97 -16.14 8.71
CA ASP A 153 12.01 -16.79 9.60
C ASP A 153 11.75 -18.25 9.20
N ASP A 154 11.58 -19.11 10.20
CA ASP A 154 11.19 -20.51 10.03
C ASP A 154 9.65 -20.58 9.88
N MET A 155 9.19 -20.83 8.66
CA MET A 155 7.77 -20.88 8.32
C MET A 155 7.03 -22.05 8.96
N GLU A 156 7.68 -23.22 9.14
CA GLU A 156 7.07 -24.37 9.79
C GLU A 156 6.92 -24.12 11.29
N ALA A 157 7.96 -23.62 11.95
CA ALA A 157 7.88 -23.23 13.35
C ALA A 157 6.84 -22.11 13.60
N TRP A 158 6.68 -21.16 12.65
CA TRP A 158 5.63 -20.16 12.73
C TRP A 158 4.25 -20.81 12.65
N LYS A 159 4.05 -21.70 11.68
CA LYS A 159 2.79 -22.42 11.48
C LYS A 159 2.40 -23.24 12.69
N GLU A 160 3.35 -24.03 13.25
CA GLU A 160 3.13 -24.87 14.44
C GLU A 160 2.76 -24.03 15.67
N ARG A 161 3.46 -22.92 15.90
CA ARG A 161 3.21 -22.01 17.01
C ARG A 161 1.93 -21.17 16.83
N GLY A 162 1.50 -20.96 15.57
CA GLY A 162 0.36 -20.13 15.20
C GLY A 162 0.68 -18.63 15.13
N TYR A 163 1.84 -18.18 15.58
CA TYR A 163 2.26 -16.77 15.51
C TYR A 163 3.78 -16.63 15.38
N LEU A 164 4.17 -15.47 14.84
CA LEU A 164 5.55 -15.00 14.76
C LEU A 164 5.66 -13.70 15.57
N GLU A 165 6.65 -13.61 16.46
CA GLU A 165 6.93 -12.34 17.17
C GLU A 165 7.72 -11.41 16.25
N GLN A 166 7.27 -10.18 16.16
CA GLN A 166 7.93 -9.14 15.38
C GLN A 166 8.19 -7.90 16.22
N HIS A 167 9.32 -7.28 15.98
CA HIS A 167 9.69 -6.01 16.57
C HIS A 167 9.89 -4.97 15.49
N CYS A 168 9.28 -3.80 15.67
CA CYS A 168 9.49 -2.64 14.82
C CYS A 168 10.40 -1.63 15.54
N PRO A 169 11.72 -1.62 15.28
CA PRO A 169 12.64 -0.72 15.97
C PRO A 169 12.31 0.76 15.78
N MET A 170 11.79 1.13 14.60
CA MET A 170 11.40 2.51 14.29
C MET A 170 10.25 3.01 15.16
N ARG A 171 9.41 2.12 15.67
CA ARG A 171 8.26 2.44 16.52
C ARG A 171 8.48 2.07 17.98
N GLY A 172 9.54 1.30 18.29
CA GLY A 172 9.73 0.72 19.62
C GLY A 172 8.59 -0.19 20.05
N LYS A 173 7.83 -0.72 19.07
CA LYS A 173 6.66 -1.59 19.31
C LYS A 173 7.00 -3.02 18.93
N SER A 174 6.48 -3.96 19.69
CA SER A 174 6.49 -5.40 19.39
C SER A 174 5.07 -5.91 19.27
N GLY A 175 4.88 -6.95 18.47
CA GLY A 175 3.58 -7.59 18.32
C GLY A 175 3.74 -8.98 17.73
N LYS A 176 2.65 -9.71 17.70
CA LYS A 176 2.57 -11.02 17.07
C LYS A 176 1.91 -10.91 15.72
N ILE A 177 2.40 -11.67 14.76
CA ILE A 177 1.74 -11.86 13.47
C ILE A 177 1.18 -13.29 13.47
N SER A 178 -0.14 -13.42 13.37
CA SER A 178 -0.78 -14.73 13.30
C SER A 178 -0.45 -15.45 12.00
N TRP A 179 -0.36 -16.77 12.02
CA TRP A 179 -0.25 -17.60 10.80
C TRP A 179 -1.44 -17.40 9.86
N LYS A 180 -2.59 -16.98 10.40
CA LYS A 180 -3.77 -16.62 9.60
C LYS A 180 -3.49 -15.56 8.53
N LEU A 181 -2.49 -14.68 8.73
CA LEU A 181 -2.07 -13.74 7.70
C LEU A 181 -1.62 -14.48 6.43
N ILE A 182 -0.80 -15.53 6.58
CA ILE A 182 -0.30 -16.32 5.45
C ILE A 182 -1.43 -17.09 4.77
N GLU A 183 -2.34 -17.68 5.53
CA GLU A 183 -3.49 -18.42 5.01
C GLU A 183 -4.43 -17.48 4.25
N ASP A 184 -4.79 -16.36 4.85
CA ASP A 184 -5.70 -15.37 4.29
C ASP A 184 -5.12 -14.68 3.05
N SER A 185 -3.82 -14.37 3.05
CA SER A 185 -3.15 -13.71 1.92
C SER A 185 -3.24 -14.50 0.61
N GLN A 186 -3.41 -15.82 0.67
CA GLN A 186 -3.54 -16.67 -0.51
C GLN A 186 -4.81 -16.39 -1.34
N ASN A 187 -5.79 -15.68 -0.77
CA ASN A 187 -6.98 -15.21 -1.47
C ASN A 187 -6.71 -13.98 -2.35
N PHE A 188 -5.54 -13.34 -2.17
CA PHE A 188 -5.15 -12.13 -2.88
C PHE A 188 -4.12 -12.47 -3.97
N GLU A 189 -4.61 -12.72 -5.17
CA GLU A 189 -3.80 -13.09 -6.34
C GLU A 189 -4.14 -12.16 -7.52
N ILE A 190 -3.21 -11.27 -7.89
CA ILE A 190 -3.43 -10.27 -8.95
C ILE A 190 -3.06 -10.83 -10.32
N LEU A 191 -2.06 -11.69 -10.40
CA LEU A 191 -1.55 -12.21 -11.68
C LEU A 191 -2.59 -12.99 -12.51
N HIS A 192 -3.66 -13.46 -11.89
CA HIS A 192 -4.79 -14.12 -12.56
C HIS A 192 -5.95 -13.19 -12.90
N LYS A 193 -5.88 -11.91 -12.49
CA LYS A 193 -6.91 -10.89 -12.70
C LYS A 193 -6.41 -9.71 -13.57
N THR A 194 -5.27 -9.85 -14.21
CA THR A 194 -4.63 -8.76 -14.98
C THR A 194 -5.51 -8.25 -16.13
N ASP A 195 -6.37 -9.10 -16.70
CA ASP A 195 -7.31 -8.70 -17.75
C ASP A 195 -8.33 -7.63 -17.31
N LEU A 196 -8.53 -7.48 -15.99
CA LEU A 196 -9.39 -6.45 -15.40
C LEU A 196 -8.67 -5.11 -15.19
N ILE A 197 -7.35 -5.06 -15.33
CA ILE A 197 -6.54 -3.86 -15.14
C ILE A 197 -6.43 -3.11 -16.48
N LYS A 198 -7.18 -2.03 -16.62
CA LYS A 198 -7.25 -1.20 -17.86
C LYS A 198 -6.94 0.28 -17.61
N VAL A 199 -6.30 0.58 -16.50
CA VAL A 199 -5.91 1.93 -16.11
C VAL A 199 -4.39 2.02 -15.94
N PRO A 200 -3.79 3.22 -16.02
CA PRO A 200 -2.36 3.38 -15.79
C PRO A 200 -1.91 2.86 -14.42
N VAL A 201 -0.85 2.08 -14.40
CA VAL A 201 -0.23 1.52 -13.18
C VAL A 201 1.23 1.94 -13.11
N PHE A 202 1.57 2.62 -12.03
CA PHE A 202 2.94 2.90 -11.64
C PHE A 202 3.43 1.81 -10.70
N LEU A 203 4.51 1.14 -11.06
CA LEU A 203 5.22 0.21 -10.19
C LEU A 203 6.62 0.76 -9.89
N ILE A 204 7.02 0.79 -8.62
CA ILE A 204 8.39 1.10 -8.25
C ILE A 204 8.92 0.08 -7.26
N VAL A 205 10.16 -0.39 -7.48
CA VAL A 205 10.80 -1.41 -6.64
C VAL A 205 12.29 -1.15 -6.52
N GLY A 206 12.86 -1.55 -5.38
CA GLY A 206 14.30 -1.50 -5.15
C GLY A 206 15.02 -2.77 -5.60
N THR A 207 16.26 -2.66 -6.12
CA THR A 207 17.05 -3.83 -6.54
C THR A 207 17.49 -4.73 -5.37
N LYS A 208 17.40 -4.24 -4.13
CA LYS A 208 17.71 -5.00 -2.91
C LYS A 208 16.48 -5.47 -2.14
N ASP A 209 15.30 -5.30 -2.70
CA ASP A 209 14.07 -5.83 -2.11
C ASP A 209 14.01 -7.35 -2.28
N LYS A 210 14.05 -8.07 -1.16
CA LYS A 210 13.92 -9.53 -1.13
C LYS A 210 12.50 -10.00 -0.80
N MET A 211 11.70 -9.13 -0.20
CA MET A 211 10.31 -9.43 0.17
C MET A 211 9.40 -9.37 -1.07
N MET A 212 9.52 -8.28 -1.83
CA MET A 212 8.79 -8.05 -3.09
C MET A 212 9.80 -7.83 -4.22
N PRO A 213 10.53 -8.89 -4.63
CA PRO A 213 11.67 -8.74 -5.54
C PRO A 213 11.25 -8.21 -6.92
N LEU A 214 12.23 -7.62 -7.62
CA LEU A 214 12.04 -7.11 -8.98
C LEU A 214 11.48 -8.18 -9.94
N SER A 215 11.83 -9.45 -9.74
CA SER A 215 11.28 -10.57 -10.53
C SER A 215 9.76 -10.62 -10.47
N ASP A 216 9.17 -10.44 -9.28
CA ASP A 216 7.74 -10.51 -9.09
C ASP A 216 7.02 -9.29 -9.69
N GLN A 217 7.64 -8.11 -9.60
CA GLN A 217 7.13 -6.90 -10.23
C GLN A 217 7.10 -7.04 -11.76
N LYS A 218 8.12 -7.69 -12.34
CA LYS A 218 8.17 -7.99 -13.76
C LYS A 218 7.07 -8.93 -14.21
N LEU A 219 6.66 -9.92 -13.37
CA LEU A 219 5.54 -10.81 -13.71
C LEU A 219 4.25 -10.02 -13.98
N LEU A 220 3.99 -8.97 -13.21
CA LEU A 220 2.83 -8.11 -13.44
C LEU A 220 3.05 -7.21 -14.66
N ALA A 221 4.21 -6.58 -14.77
CA ALA A 221 4.52 -5.65 -15.86
C ALA A 221 4.50 -6.35 -17.23
N ASP A 222 5.01 -7.58 -17.32
CA ASP A 222 5.07 -8.35 -18.56
C ASP A 222 3.67 -8.83 -19.01
N LYS A 223 2.72 -8.98 -18.08
CA LYS A 223 1.34 -9.38 -18.41
C LYS A 223 0.50 -8.25 -19.00
N ILE A 224 0.76 -7.01 -18.60
CA ILE A 224 -0.02 -5.83 -18.99
C ILE A 224 0.89 -4.64 -19.33
N PRO A 225 1.84 -4.81 -20.27
CA PRO A 225 2.88 -3.81 -20.54
C PRO A 225 2.33 -2.47 -21.06
N GLU A 226 1.15 -2.47 -21.66
CA GLU A 226 0.46 -1.25 -22.11
C GLU A 226 -0.02 -0.34 -20.98
N PHE A 227 -0.26 -0.91 -19.78
CA PHE A 227 -0.76 -0.16 -18.63
C PHE A 227 0.30 0.12 -17.58
N VAL A 228 1.37 -0.68 -17.52
CA VAL A 228 2.36 -0.63 -16.43
C VAL A 228 3.60 0.16 -16.82
N ASN A 229 3.97 1.12 -15.98
CA ASN A 229 5.28 1.76 -15.98
C ASN A 229 6.08 1.25 -14.77
N LEU A 230 7.06 0.39 -15.01
CA LEU A 230 7.94 -0.18 -13.99
C LEU A 230 9.19 0.70 -13.82
N TYR A 231 9.42 1.16 -12.59
CA TYR A 231 10.60 1.93 -12.18
C TYR A 231 11.44 1.11 -11.21
N VAL A 232 12.73 1.09 -11.43
CA VAL A 232 13.69 0.35 -10.59
C VAL A 232 14.62 1.33 -9.91
N VAL A 233 14.76 1.23 -8.58
CA VAL A 233 15.66 2.07 -7.79
C VAL A 233 16.85 1.24 -7.34
N GLU A 234 18.03 1.55 -7.90
CA GLU A 234 19.26 0.85 -7.60
C GLU A 234 19.65 1.00 -6.13
N GLY A 235 19.97 -0.12 -5.48
CA GLY A 235 20.39 -0.16 -4.09
C GLY A 235 19.29 0.07 -3.04
N ALA A 236 18.04 0.34 -3.46
CA ALA A 236 16.91 0.46 -2.54
C ALA A 236 16.46 -0.92 -2.06
N GLY A 237 16.11 -1.00 -0.77
CA GLY A 237 15.40 -2.13 -0.17
C GLY A 237 13.89 -1.86 -0.12
N HIS A 238 13.17 -2.71 0.60
CA HIS A 238 11.70 -2.72 0.68
C HIS A 238 11.04 -1.38 1.09
N PHE A 239 11.68 -0.61 1.96
CA PHE A 239 11.08 0.61 2.55
C PHE A 239 11.62 1.94 1.99
N PHE A 240 12.54 1.95 1.05
CA PHE A 240 13.11 3.19 0.47
C PHE A 240 13.65 4.19 1.49
N TYR A 241 14.24 3.77 2.60
CA TYR A 241 14.60 4.64 3.75
C TYR A 241 15.61 5.76 3.46
N LYS A 242 16.42 5.63 2.41
CA LYS A 242 17.44 6.65 2.12
C LYS A 242 16.81 7.85 1.43
N LYS A 243 17.30 9.05 1.77
CA LYS A 243 16.81 10.31 1.17
C LYS A 243 16.89 10.32 -0.35
N GLU A 244 17.97 9.77 -0.92
CA GLU A 244 18.13 9.63 -2.36
C GLU A 244 17.09 8.71 -3.02
N HIS A 245 16.66 7.64 -2.34
CA HIS A 245 15.63 6.75 -2.83
C HIS A 245 14.25 7.42 -2.80
N LEU A 246 13.95 8.18 -1.73
CA LEU A 246 12.72 8.95 -1.62
C LEU A 246 12.67 10.07 -2.67
N ALA A 247 13.79 10.73 -2.95
CA ALA A 247 13.88 11.73 -4.01
C ALA A 247 13.62 11.13 -5.41
N LEU A 248 14.10 9.91 -5.67
CA LEU A 248 13.80 9.18 -6.90
C LEU A 248 12.34 8.77 -6.98
N LEU A 249 11.74 8.29 -5.87
CA LEU A 249 10.31 7.99 -5.78
C LEU A 249 9.49 9.23 -6.14
N HIS A 250 9.75 10.36 -5.48
CA HIS A 250 9.08 11.63 -5.77
C HIS A 250 9.21 12.02 -7.24
N LYS A 251 10.43 12.00 -7.80
CA LYS A 251 10.71 12.35 -9.19
C LYS A 251 9.95 11.47 -10.18
N TYR A 252 10.02 10.15 -10.00
CA TYR A 252 9.37 9.21 -10.93
C TYR A 252 7.85 9.30 -10.85
N LEU A 253 7.30 9.39 -9.64
CA LEU A 253 5.86 9.52 -9.44
C LEU A 253 5.33 10.85 -9.99
N SER A 254 6.02 11.97 -9.75
CA SER A 254 5.66 13.28 -10.33
C SER A 254 5.64 13.24 -11.86
N ASN A 255 6.68 12.66 -12.48
CA ASN A 255 6.77 12.54 -13.93
C ASN A 255 5.66 11.65 -14.51
N TRP A 256 5.26 10.62 -13.80
CA TRP A 256 4.18 9.74 -14.22
C TRP A 256 2.82 10.42 -14.07
N LEU A 257 2.55 11.10 -12.96
CA LEU A 257 1.31 11.85 -12.72
C LEU A 257 1.05 12.95 -13.75
N ASN A 258 2.10 13.50 -14.35
CA ASN A 258 1.97 14.50 -15.42
C ASN A 258 1.53 13.92 -16.77
N LYS A 259 1.48 12.59 -16.90
CA LYS A 259 1.12 11.88 -18.14
C LYS A 259 -0.31 11.30 -18.11
N ILE A 260 -0.97 11.27 -16.95
CA ILE A 260 -2.26 10.62 -16.73
C ILE A 260 -3.42 11.59 -16.48
#